data_915906eb170f24a24918649ffa0db06e
#
_entry.id   915906eb170f24a24918649ffa0db06e
#
_cell.length_a   1.000
_cell.length_b   1.000
_cell.length_c   1.000
_cell.angle_alpha   90.00
_cell.angle_beta   90.00
_cell.angle_gamma   90.00
#
_symmetry.space_group_name_H-M   'P 1'
#
loop_
_entity.id
_entity.type
_entity.pdbx_description
1 polymer ?
#
loop_
_entity_poly.entity_id
_entity_poly.type
_entity_poly.pdbx_seq_one_letter_code
_entity_poly.pdbx_strand_id
1 'polypeptide(L)'
;PDTGYIIYVTDQETGEGAWTTVGGTSAAAPLWAGIQALMQQAAAAQGVDRFGFMAPRYYRIAQDVPDAFHDITRGGNLVDESTPGWDFATGVGSPDVVKLLDAVIADIAANP
;
A
#
# COMPACT_ATOMS: atom_id res chain seq x y z
N PRO A 1 -0.39 -0.13 19.31
CA PRO A 1 -1.57 -0.13 18.44
C PRO A 1 -2.31 -1.45 18.62
N ASP A 2 -3.64 -1.40 18.72
CA ASP A 2 -4.48 -2.57 18.97
C ASP A 2 -4.51 -3.55 17.79
N THR A 3 -4.00 -3.14 16.62
CA THR A 3 -4.00 -3.88 15.34
C THR A 3 -2.64 -3.88 14.64
N GLY A 4 -1.55 -3.95 15.42
CA GLY A 4 -0.20 -4.00 14.85
C GLY A 4 0.16 -5.37 14.30
N TYR A 5 1.24 -5.42 13.50
CA TYR A 5 1.82 -6.67 13.03
C TYR A 5 2.61 -7.36 14.14
N ILE A 6 2.39 -8.65 14.32
CA ILE A 6 3.15 -9.47 15.26
C ILE A 6 4.44 -9.88 14.56
N ILE A 7 5.58 -9.51 15.14
CA ILE A 7 6.90 -9.89 14.65
C ILE A 7 7.72 -10.57 15.75
N TYR A 8 8.66 -11.40 15.36
CA TYR A 8 9.66 -11.98 16.26
C TYR A 8 10.97 -11.21 16.09
N VAL A 9 11.49 -10.67 17.17
CA VAL A 9 12.74 -9.91 17.19
C VAL A 9 13.75 -10.63 18.08
N THR A 10 14.97 -10.80 17.57
CA THR A 10 16.10 -11.34 18.34
C THR A 10 17.03 -10.19 18.71
N ASP A 11 17.30 -10.05 19.99
CA ASP A 11 18.31 -9.12 20.48
C ASP A 11 19.69 -9.61 20.05
N GLN A 12 20.46 -8.75 19.39
CA GLN A 12 21.75 -9.13 18.82
C GLN A 12 22.87 -9.27 19.86
N GLU A 13 22.72 -8.64 21.04
CA GLU A 13 23.72 -8.70 22.11
C GLU A 13 23.52 -9.93 22.99
N THR A 14 22.27 -10.23 23.34
CA THR A 14 21.94 -11.35 24.23
C THR A 14 21.59 -12.64 23.52
N GLY A 15 21.17 -12.57 22.25
CA GLY A 15 20.65 -13.70 21.49
C GLY A 15 19.23 -14.11 21.90
N GLU A 16 18.61 -13.41 22.84
CA GLU A 16 17.24 -13.70 23.28
C GLU A 16 16.23 -13.16 22.27
N GLY A 17 15.18 -13.94 22.02
CA GLY A 17 14.12 -13.58 21.10
C GLY A 17 12.78 -13.38 21.78
N ALA A 18 12.00 -12.42 21.30
CA ALA A 18 10.66 -12.14 21.80
C ALA A 18 9.69 -11.78 20.68
N TRP A 19 8.43 -12.14 20.88
CA TRP A 19 7.34 -11.66 20.06
C TRP A 19 6.96 -10.24 20.49
N THR A 20 6.82 -9.34 19.51
CA THR A 20 6.38 -7.97 19.76
C THR A 20 5.43 -7.50 18.67
N THR A 21 4.75 -6.38 18.90
CA THR A 21 3.82 -5.79 17.96
C THR A 21 4.39 -4.49 17.41
N VAL A 22 4.41 -4.35 16.09
CA VAL A 22 4.84 -3.13 15.41
C VAL A 22 3.72 -2.57 14.54
N GLY A 23 3.76 -1.25 14.34
CA GLY A 23 2.81 -0.54 13.49
C GLY A 23 3.40 0.76 12.97
N GLY A 24 2.55 1.60 12.38
CA GLY A 24 2.94 2.88 11.80
C GLY A 24 3.51 2.77 10.39
N THR A 25 4.03 3.88 9.87
CA THR A 25 4.56 3.99 8.51
C THR A 25 5.76 3.07 8.26
N SER A 26 6.53 2.76 9.31
CA SER A 26 7.65 1.81 9.24
C SER A 26 7.21 0.37 8.93
N ALA A 27 5.97 0.00 9.26
CA ALA A 27 5.39 -1.28 8.90
C ALA A 27 4.62 -1.20 7.56
N ALA A 28 3.99 -0.07 7.28
CA ALA A 28 3.23 0.13 6.05
C ALA A 28 4.10 0.14 4.78
N ALA A 29 5.28 0.77 4.83
CA ALA A 29 6.16 0.86 3.66
C ALA A 29 6.65 -0.51 3.15
N PRO A 30 7.19 -1.43 3.98
CA PRO A 30 7.57 -2.76 3.52
C PRO A 30 6.36 -3.62 3.11
N LEU A 31 5.18 -3.42 3.71
CA LEU A 31 3.96 -4.08 3.25
C LEU A 31 3.62 -3.67 1.81
N TRP A 32 3.65 -2.36 1.52
CA TRP A 32 3.46 -1.85 0.16
C TRP A 32 4.51 -2.37 -0.82
N ALA A 33 5.77 -2.46 -0.40
CA ALA A 33 6.83 -3.05 -1.23
C ALA A 33 6.54 -4.52 -1.56
N GLY A 34 6.05 -5.30 -0.59
CA GLY A 34 5.63 -6.68 -0.80
C GLY A 34 4.43 -6.79 -1.75
N ILE A 35 3.40 -5.99 -1.57
CA ILE A 35 2.23 -5.91 -2.46
C ILE A 35 2.69 -5.58 -3.88
N GLN A 36 3.54 -4.56 -4.05
CA GLN A 36 4.03 -4.15 -5.36
C GLN A 36 4.88 -5.24 -6.04
N ALA A 37 5.68 -5.99 -5.28
CA ALA A 37 6.45 -7.11 -5.82
C ALA A 37 5.54 -8.24 -6.34
N LEU A 38 4.49 -8.58 -5.61
CA LEU A 38 3.50 -9.58 -6.04
C LEU A 38 2.70 -9.11 -7.26
N MET A 39 2.28 -7.84 -7.27
CA MET A 39 1.61 -7.24 -8.42
C MET A 39 2.51 -7.24 -9.66
N GLN A 40 3.79 -6.89 -9.49
CA GLN A 40 4.77 -6.93 -10.59
C GLN A 40 4.96 -8.35 -11.13
N GLN A 41 5.02 -9.35 -10.27
CA GLN A 41 5.11 -10.75 -10.68
C GLN A 41 3.88 -11.17 -11.49
N ALA A 42 2.68 -10.81 -11.05
CA ALA A 42 1.44 -11.12 -11.74
C ALA A 42 1.31 -10.37 -13.09
N ALA A 43 1.76 -9.12 -13.15
CA ALA A 43 1.77 -8.31 -14.37
C ALA A 43 2.79 -8.81 -15.40
N ALA A 44 3.94 -9.31 -14.96
CA ALA A 44 4.94 -9.90 -15.84
C ALA A 44 4.40 -11.12 -16.60
N ALA A 45 3.53 -11.90 -15.97
CA ALA A 45 2.82 -13.01 -16.64
C ALA A 45 1.85 -12.52 -17.73
N GLN A 46 1.49 -11.24 -17.75
CA GLN A 46 0.64 -10.56 -18.73
C GLN A 46 1.42 -9.67 -19.69
N GLY A 47 2.76 -9.77 -19.71
CA GLY A 47 3.63 -9.04 -20.62
C GLY A 47 4.03 -7.63 -20.14
N VAL A 48 3.79 -7.29 -18.87
CA VAL A 48 4.22 -6.02 -18.29
C VAL A 48 5.48 -6.23 -17.46
N ASP A 49 6.63 -5.98 -18.04
CA ASP A 49 7.92 -6.28 -17.42
C ASP A 49 8.26 -5.40 -16.21
N ARG A 50 7.86 -4.13 -16.23
CA ARG A 50 8.18 -3.16 -15.17
C ARG A 50 7.08 -2.12 -14.99
N PHE A 51 6.77 -1.81 -13.74
CA PHE A 51 5.83 -0.73 -13.40
C PHE A 51 6.44 0.67 -13.49
N GLY A 52 7.75 0.81 -13.29
CA GLY A 52 8.40 2.11 -13.23
C GLY A 52 8.06 2.89 -11.95
N PHE A 53 8.00 4.23 -12.06
CA PHE A 53 7.68 5.11 -10.94
C PHE A 53 6.17 5.17 -10.71
N MET A 54 5.70 4.53 -9.63
CA MET A 54 4.28 4.25 -9.41
C MET A 54 3.49 5.39 -8.75
N ALA A 55 4.11 6.31 -8.01
CA ALA A 55 3.36 7.30 -7.26
C ALA A 55 2.39 8.14 -8.11
N PRO A 56 2.78 8.73 -9.25
CA PRO A 56 1.84 9.45 -10.12
C PRO A 56 0.73 8.55 -10.69
N ARG A 57 1.04 7.26 -10.96
CA ARG A 57 0.06 6.29 -11.47
C ARG A 57 -1.01 5.99 -10.43
N TYR A 58 -0.62 5.76 -9.18
CA TYR A 58 -1.57 5.52 -8.11
C TYR A 58 -2.55 6.67 -7.90
N TYR A 59 -2.09 7.92 -7.95
CA TYR A 59 -2.98 9.08 -7.84
C TYR A 59 -3.93 9.20 -9.04
N ARG A 60 -3.47 8.91 -10.25
CA ARG A 60 -4.33 8.89 -11.43
C ARG A 60 -5.37 7.76 -11.35
N ILE A 61 -4.93 6.56 -10.98
CA ILE A 61 -5.84 5.41 -10.79
C ILE A 61 -6.88 5.71 -9.71
N ALA A 62 -6.50 6.35 -8.60
CA ALA A 62 -7.47 6.74 -7.57
C ALA A 62 -8.55 7.71 -8.06
N GLN A 63 -8.26 8.52 -9.08
CA GLN A 63 -9.23 9.41 -9.73
C GLN A 63 -10.10 8.67 -10.75
N ASP A 64 -9.49 7.83 -11.58
CA ASP A 64 -10.15 7.20 -12.73
C ASP A 64 -10.85 5.88 -12.36
N VAL A 65 -10.33 5.17 -11.37
CA VAL A 65 -10.82 3.87 -10.87
C VAL A 65 -10.88 3.90 -9.35
N PRO A 66 -11.77 4.70 -8.74
CA PRO A 66 -11.78 4.93 -7.29
C PRO A 66 -11.98 3.66 -6.46
N ASP A 67 -12.64 2.63 -7.00
CA ASP A 67 -12.84 1.36 -6.33
C ASP A 67 -11.61 0.44 -6.31
N ALA A 68 -10.48 0.88 -6.90
CA ALA A 68 -9.17 0.27 -6.69
C ALA A 68 -8.60 0.56 -5.27
N PHE A 69 -9.24 1.46 -4.54
CA PHE A 69 -8.89 1.80 -3.16
C PHE A 69 -10.13 1.79 -2.26
N HIS A 70 -9.93 1.41 -1.01
CA HIS A 70 -10.91 1.57 0.05
C HIS A 70 -10.68 2.91 0.73
N ASP A 71 -11.52 3.87 0.44
CA ASP A 71 -11.45 5.21 1.02
C ASP A 71 -11.76 5.17 2.53
N ILE A 72 -10.91 5.82 3.32
CA ILE A 72 -11.03 5.88 4.78
C ILE A 72 -11.60 7.24 5.16
N THR A 73 -12.88 7.27 5.51
CA THR A 73 -13.65 8.51 5.73
C THR A 73 -13.92 8.81 7.20
N ARG A 74 -13.31 8.09 8.14
CA ARG A 74 -13.52 8.28 9.59
C ARG A 74 -12.23 8.13 10.36
N GLY A 75 -12.04 8.99 11.36
CA GLY A 75 -10.85 9.05 12.20
C GLY A 75 -9.88 10.11 11.73
N GLY A 76 -8.66 10.08 12.21
CA GLY A 76 -7.62 11.06 11.89
C GLY A 76 -6.32 10.76 12.60
N ASN A 77 -5.33 11.60 12.40
CA ASN A 77 -3.98 11.46 12.97
C ASN A 77 -3.67 12.48 14.08
N LEU A 78 -4.69 13.06 14.72
CA LEU A 78 -4.65 14.14 15.71
C LEU A 78 -4.44 15.54 15.13
N VAL A 79 -4.05 15.66 13.88
CA VAL A 79 -3.83 16.93 13.17
C VAL A 79 -4.82 17.05 12.03
N ASP A 80 -4.97 16.02 11.25
CA ASP A 80 -5.84 15.96 10.08
C ASP A 80 -6.95 14.91 10.27
N GLU A 81 -8.16 15.25 9.85
CA GLU A 81 -9.30 14.33 9.83
C GLU A 81 -9.35 13.57 8.51
N SER A 82 -9.82 12.31 8.58
CA SER A 82 -10.12 11.53 7.38
C SER A 82 -11.41 12.04 6.74
N THR A 83 -11.38 12.27 5.44
CA THR A 83 -12.50 12.80 4.64
C THR A 83 -12.72 11.96 3.39
N PRO A 84 -13.89 12.06 2.73
CA PRO A 84 -14.08 11.38 1.45
C PRO A 84 -13.07 11.83 0.39
N GLY A 85 -12.46 10.86 -0.30
CA GLY A 85 -11.41 11.08 -1.27
C GLY A 85 -10.03 11.20 -0.63
N TRP A 86 -9.12 11.95 -1.26
CA TRP A 86 -7.78 12.14 -0.73
C TRP A 86 -7.75 13.08 0.48
N ASP A 87 -7.04 12.68 1.52
CA ASP A 87 -6.77 13.52 2.70
C ASP A 87 -5.33 13.34 3.23
N PHE A 88 -4.91 14.22 4.14
CA PHE A 88 -3.57 14.19 4.73
C PHE A 88 -3.37 13.09 5.77
N ALA A 89 -4.44 12.50 6.29
CA ALA A 89 -4.35 11.44 7.31
C ALA A 89 -4.16 10.06 6.68
N THR A 90 -4.88 9.77 5.58
CA THR A 90 -4.99 8.43 4.99
C THR A 90 -4.66 8.35 3.50
N GLY A 91 -4.36 9.47 2.86
CA GLY A 91 -4.07 9.56 1.43
C GLY A 91 -5.29 9.17 0.61
N VAL A 92 -5.14 8.19 -0.28
CA VAL A 92 -6.22 7.61 -1.10
C VAL A 92 -6.83 6.35 -0.48
N GLY A 93 -6.49 6.05 0.78
CA GLY A 93 -6.98 4.87 1.48
C GLY A 93 -6.11 3.63 1.31
N SER A 94 -6.69 2.45 1.52
CA SER A 94 -6.01 1.17 1.42
C SER A 94 -6.33 0.47 0.09
N PRO A 95 -5.38 -0.32 -0.50
CA PRO A 95 -5.59 -0.90 -1.82
C PRO A 95 -6.55 -2.09 -1.80
N ASP A 96 -7.45 -2.17 -2.77
CA ASP A 96 -7.97 -3.43 -3.28
C ASP A 96 -6.94 -3.98 -4.28
N VAL A 97 -6.09 -4.90 -3.84
CA VAL A 97 -4.89 -5.30 -4.60
C VAL A 97 -5.22 -5.90 -5.96
N VAL A 98 -6.35 -6.60 -6.08
CA VAL A 98 -6.77 -7.21 -7.35
C VAL A 98 -7.20 -6.14 -8.34
N LYS A 99 -8.09 -5.25 -7.93
CA LYS A 99 -8.55 -4.15 -8.79
C LYS A 99 -7.43 -3.17 -9.11
N LEU A 100 -6.56 -2.91 -8.14
CA LEU A 100 -5.40 -2.05 -8.36
C LEU A 100 -4.44 -2.65 -9.39
N LEU A 101 -4.20 -3.96 -9.37
CA LEU A 101 -3.38 -4.63 -10.38
C LEU A 101 -3.96 -4.47 -11.78
N ASP A 102 -5.25 -4.72 -11.94
CA ASP A 102 -5.95 -4.58 -13.23
C ASP A 102 -5.88 -3.13 -13.74
N ALA A 103 -6.13 -2.17 -12.85
CA ALA A 103 -6.04 -0.75 -13.17
C ALA A 103 -4.61 -0.31 -13.54
N VAL A 104 -3.58 -0.83 -12.86
CA VAL A 104 -2.17 -0.56 -13.18
C VAL A 104 -1.80 -1.09 -14.57
N ILE A 105 -2.20 -2.31 -14.89
CA ILE A 105 -1.93 -2.90 -16.20
C ILE A 105 -2.62 -2.08 -17.32
N ALA A 106 -3.86 -1.70 -17.10
CA ALA A 106 -4.60 -0.86 -18.05
C ALA A 106 -3.97 0.54 -18.22
N ASP A 107 -3.55 1.17 -17.10
CA ASP A 107 -2.89 2.48 -17.16
C ASP A 107 -1.53 2.42 -17.86
N ILE A 108 -0.74 1.37 -17.67
CA ILE A 108 0.54 1.18 -18.37
C ILE A 108 0.32 1.00 -19.89
N ALA A 109 -0.71 0.25 -20.28
CA ALA A 109 -1.05 0.08 -21.68
C ALA A 109 -1.50 1.38 -22.36
N ALA A 110 -2.18 2.25 -21.61
CA ALA A 110 -2.64 3.55 -22.12
C ALA A 110 -1.57 4.65 -22.06
N ASN A 111 -0.62 4.55 -21.12
CA ASN A 111 0.42 5.55 -20.82
C ASN A 111 1.79 4.86 -20.65
N PRO A 112 2.37 4.35 -21.74
CA PRO A 112 3.63 3.59 -21.71
C PRO A 112 4.86 4.40 -21.26
#